data_a326199e35b5530db3939fe4cc7d2ef9
#
_entry.id   a326199e35b5530db3939fe4cc7d2ef9
#
_cell.length_a   1.000
_cell.length_b   1.000
_cell.length_c   1.000
_cell.angle_alpha   90.00
_cell.angle_beta   90.00
_cell.angle_gamma   90.00
#
_symmetry.space_group_name_H-M   'P 1'
#
loop_
_entity.id
_entity.type
_entity.pdbx_description
1 polymer ?
#
loop_
_entity_poly.entity_id
_entity_poly.type
_entity_poly.pdbx_seq_one_letter_code
_entity_poly.pdbx_strand_id
1 'polypeptide(L)'
;MQFQQTLKKKYTFEGKGLHTGRYAHMTVCPAPVNTGIVFVRTDADNATVTALAENVSNTARSTTISQNGASVSTIEHILSALTGMGVDNALIEIDNIEVPILDGSAKPYIDAIWADGFELQDEPRKYIKIKEAVEVVNEEVGSIVRIEPAEEFSYDIKVDFNSRVLGVQHAVWNPSVVYAEEIGVCRTFVFFHEIEFLFNNGLVKGGDVDNAIVIVEHPVTEQQISRMSELFNIPALSVREDGYLSNLQLRFPNECSRHKLLDLIGDLRLCGGFLKAKVTAEKAGHGINTTAAKAVRKQL
;
A
#
# COMPACT_ATOMS: atom_id res chain seq x y z
N MET A 1 26.03 -4.00 12.39
CA MET A 1 25.67 -2.79 11.65
C MET A 1 25.10 -3.24 10.32
N GLN A 2 23.94 -2.78 9.90
CA GLN A 2 23.32 -3.14 8.62
C GLN A 2 23.66 -2.06 7.59
N PHE A 3 24.07 -2.47 6.39
CA PHE A 3 24.36 -1.56 5.29
C PHE A 3 23.09 -1.29 4.46
N GLN A 4 23.09 -0.17 3.74
CA GLN A 4 22.08 0.13 2.75
C GLN A 4 22.09 -0.93 1.65
N GLN A 5 20.94 -1.12 1.01
CA GLN A 5 20.86 -2.01 -0.13
C GLN A 5 19.95 -1.43 -1.21
N THR A 6 20.25 -1.80 -2.45
CA THR A 6 19.47 -1.47 -3.63
C THR A 6 19.19 -2.75 -4.44
N LEU A 7 18.53 -2.59 -5.55
CA LEU A 7 18.21 -3.67 -6.49
C LEU A 7 19.43 -4.09 -7.30
N LYS A 8 19.53 -5.36 -7.73
CA LYS A 8 20.61 -5.83 -8.59
C LYS A 8 20.46 -5.44 -10.05
N LYS A 9 19.22 -5.27 -10.52
CA LYS A 9 18.90 -4.93 -11.91
C LYS A 9 17.61 -4.10 -11.97
N LYS A 10 17.19 -3.73 -13.16
CA LYS A 10 15.89 -3.10 -13.43
C LYS A 10 14.79 -4.15 -13.49
N TYR A 11 13.62 -3.83 -12.94
CA TYR A 11 12.41 -4.67 -12.96
C TYR A 11 11.26 -3.87 -13.54
N THR A 12 10.60 -4.40 -14.57
CA THR A 12 9.49 -3.76 -15.27
C THR A 12 8.16 -4.34 -14.84
N PHE A 13 7.19 -3.45 -14.65
CA PHE A 13 5.80 -3.77 -14.34
C PHE A 13 4.90 -2.94 -15.23
N GLU A 14 3.79 -3.50 -15.66
CA GLU A 14 2.83 -2.78 -16.48
C GLU A 14 1.40 -3.19 -16.13
N GLY A 15 0.47 -2.29 -16.31
CA GLY A 15 -0.93 -2.55 -16.02
C GLY A 15 -1.76 -1.30 -15.83
N LYS A 16 -3.02 -1.48 -15.50
CA LYS A 16 -3.93 -0.37 -15.22
C LYS A 16 -3.73 0.16 -13.80
N GLY A 17 -3.80 1.48 -13.63
CA GLY A 17 -3.97 2.11 -12.33
C GLY A 17 -5.37 1.83 -11.80
N LEU A 18 -5.51 1.56 -10.49
CA LEU A 18 -6.78 1.18 -9.85
C LEU A 18 -7.88 2.24 -10.04
N HIS A 19 -7.53 3.51 -9.81
CA HIS A 19 -8.51 4.59 -9.81
C HIS A 19 -8.70 5.22 -11.18
N THR A 20 -7.63 5.46 -11.91
CA THR A 20 -7.68 6.11 -13.23
C THR A 20 -8.06 5.16 -14.36
N GLY A 21 -7.80 3.87 -14.20
CA GLY A 21 -7.92 2.87 -15.27
C GLY A 21 -6.93 3.06 -16.41
N ARG A 22 -6.01 4.02 -16.31
CA ARG A 22 -4.99 4.27 -17.32
C ARG A 22 -3.90 3.21 -17.24
N TYR A 23 -3.44 2.77 -18.40
CA TYR A 23 -2.34 1.83 -18.48
C TYR A 23 -1.01 2.55 -18.25
N ALA A 24 -0.17 2.00 -17.39
CA ALA A 24 1.13 2.54 -17.06
C ALA A 24 2.21 1.47 -17.22
N HIS A 25 3.39 1.91 -17.69
CA HIS A 25 4.62 1.13 -17.65
C HIS A 25 5.50 1.71 -16.55
N MET A 26 5.95 0.87 -15.66
CA MET A 26 6.77 1.23 -14.52
C MET A 26 8.03 0.39 -14.46
N THR A 27 9.18 1.01 -14.23
CA THR A 27 10.46 0.32 -14.06
C THR A 27 11.07 0.71 -12.72
N VAL A 28 11.29 -0.29 -11.87
CA VAL A 28 11.99 -0.11 -10.59
C VAL A 28 13.48 -0.36 -10.81
N CYS A 29 14.29 0.66 -10.61
CA CYS A 29 15.71 0.68 -10.93
C CYS A 29 16.57 0.74 -9.66
N PRO A 30 17.78 0.16 -9.68
CA PRO A 30 18.80 0.45 -8.66
C PRO A 30 19.06 1.94 -8.54
N ALA A 31 19.42 2.39 -7.34
CA ALA A 31 19.77 3.78 -7.09
C ALA A 31 21.02 3.89 -6.22
N PRO A 32 21.80 4.99 -6.33
CA PRO A 32 22.95 5.24 -5.48
C PRO A 32 22.60 5.30 -3.99
N VAL A 33 23.62 5.19 -3.14
CA VAL A 33 23.48 5.36 -1.69
C VAL A 33 22.82 6.70 -1.33
N ASN A 34 22.01 6.69 -0.28
CA ASN A 34 21.31 7.87 0.23
C ASN A 34 20.30 8.52 -0.73
N THR A 35 19.90 7.83 -1.80
CA THR A 35 18.84 8.31 -2.71
C THR A 35 17.46 8.23 -2.05
N GLY A 36 17.23 7.21 -1.22
CA GLY A 36 15.89 6.87 -0.77
C GLY A 36 15.03 6.33 -1.94
N ILE A 37 13.73 6.56 -1.87
CA ILE A 37 12.81 6.17 -2.95
C ILE A 37 12.36 7.42 -3.71
N VAL A 38 12.61 7.42 -5.03
CA VAL A 38 12.30 8.56 -5.91
C VAL A 38 11.54 8.07 -7.13
N PHE A 39 10.38 8.65 -7.39
CA PHE A 39 9.63 8.44 -8.63
C PHE A 39 10.11 9.41 -9.70
N VAL A 40 10.19 8.94 -10.94
CA VAL A 40 10.56 9.72 -12.13
C VAL A 40 9.42 9.61 -13.14
N ARG A 41 8.73 10.70 -13.42
CA ARG A 41 7.63 10.78 -14.38
C ARG A 41 8.20 10.97 -15.79
N THR A 42 8.35 9.86 -16.52
CA THR A 42 8.97 9.85 -17.86
C THR A 42 8.12 10.54 -18.92
N ASP A 43 6.81 10.63 -18.71
CA ASP A 43 5.85 11.36 -19.52
C ASP A 43 5.71 12.85 -19.16
N ALA A 44 6.44 13.32 -18.13
CA ALA A 44 6.42 14.69 -17.63
C ALA A 44 7.84 15.25 -17.47
N ASP A 45 8.59 15.30 -18.55
CA ASP A 45 9.97 15.82 -18.64
C ASP A 45 10.94 15.22 -17.61
N ASN A 46 10.72 13.96 -17.24
CA ASN A 46 11.46 13.26 -16.16
C ASN A 46 11.41 13.98 -14.81
N ALA A 47 10.31 14.66 -14.53
CA ALA A 47 10.12 15.31 -13.24
C ALA A 47 10.18 14.28 -12.11
N THR A 48 10.93 14.60 -11.06
CA THR A 48 11.15 13.73 -9.93
C THR A 48 10.21 14.06 -8.77
N VAL A 49 9.70 13.01 -8.11
CA VAL A 49 8.88 13.11 -6.91
C VAL A 49 9.50 12.21 -5.84
N THR A 50 10.06 12.79 -4.82
CA THR A 50 10.66 12.04 -3.70
C THR A 50 9.57 11.49 -2.78
N ALA A 51 9.67 10.22 -2.40
CA ALA A 51 8.71 9.57 -1.51
C ALA A 51 8.93 10.01 -0.05
N LEU A 52 8.47 11.22 0.25
CA LEU A 52 8.53 11.86 1.56
C LEU A 52 7.15 12.39 1.95
N ALA A 53 6.87 12.40 3.25
CA ALA A 53 5.56 12.80 3.77
C ALA A 53 5.19 14.25 3.44
N GLU A 54 6.17 15.15 3.28
CA GLU A 54 5.93 16.54 2.87
C GLU A 54 5.33 16.66 1.48
N ASN A 55 5.60 15.69 0.61
CA ASN A 55 5.11 15.67 -0.77
C ASN A 55 3.71 15.06 -0.89
N VAL A 56 3.11 14.56 0.20
CA VAL A 56 1.75 14.01 0.17
C VAL A 56 0.76 15.12 -0.15
N SER A 57 0.04 14.94 -1.26
CA SER A 57 -0.95 15.90 -1.80
C SER A 57 -2.39 15.40 -1.75
N ASN A 58 -2.61 14.08 -1.75
CA ASN A 58 -3.94 13.49 -1.64
C ASN A 58 -3.87 12.12 -0.94
N THR A 59 -4.90 11.79 -0.16
CA THR A 59 -5.04 10.52 0.56
C THR A 59 -6.42 9.91 0.43
N ALA A 60 -7.21 10.37 -0.55
CA ALA A 60 -8.51 9.80 -0.84
C ALA A 60 -8.37 8.45 -1.52
N ARG A 61 -8.56 7.38 -0.74
CA ARG A 61 -8.50 5.95 -1.13
C ARG A 61 -7.14 5.41 -1.59
N SER A 62 -6.14 6.25 -1.76
CA SER A 62 -4.74 5.89 -2.03
C SER A 62 -3.84 7.05 -1.64
N THR A 63 -2.55 6.79 -1.53
CA THR A 63 -1.56 7.83 -1.24
C THR A 63 -1.00 8.40 -2.54
N THR A 64 -1.12 9.73 -2.68
CA THR A 64 -0.56 10.52 -3.79
C THR A 64 0.50 11.46 -3.27
N ILE A 65 1.64 11.49 -3.93
CA ILE A 65 2.70 12.49 -3.71
C ILE A 65 2.86 13.39 -4.93
N SER A 66 3.23 14.64 -4.68
CA SER A 66 3.44 15.64 -5.74
C SER A 66 4.66 16.50 -5.45
N GLN A 67 5.48 16.71 -6.46
CA GLN A 67 6.66 17.57 -6.41
C GLN A 67 7.04 17.99 -7.84
N ASN A 68 7.64 19.16 -8.02
CA ASN A 68 8.17 19.63 -9.32
C ASN A 68 7.14 19.59 -10.47
N GLY A 69 5.87 19.88 -10.17
CA GLY A 69 4.79 19.88 -11.18
C GLY A 69 4.29 18.50 -11.59
N ALA A 70 4.83 17.42 -11.04
CA ALA A 70 4.40 16.06 -11.28
C ALA A 70 3.75 15.43 -10.03
N SER A 71 2.94 14.39 -10.25
CA SER A 71 2.34 13.61 -9.17
C SER A 71 2.37 12.12 -9.50
N VAL A 72 2.41 11.29 -8.45
CA VAL A 72 2.26 9.84 -8.54
C VAL A 72 1.32 9.35 -7.45
N SER A 73 0.34 8.54 -7.79
CA SER A 73 -0.67 8.00 -6.89
C SER A 73 -0.59 6.49 -6.72
N THR A 74 -1.26 5.96 -5.69
CA THR A 74 -1.33 4.51 -5.35
C THR A 74 0.07 3.94 -5.11
N ILE A 75 0.88 4.69 -4.37
CA ILE A 75 2.30 4.36 -4.12
C ILE A 75 2.50 3.42 -2.92
N GLU A 76 1.50 3.25 -2.07
CA GLU A 76 1.55 2.51 -0.81
C GLU A 76 2.02 1.06 -0.98
N HIS A 77 1.56 0.35 -2.02
CA HIS A 77 1.89 -1.05 -2.23
C HIS A 77 3.36 -1.25 -2.62
N ILE A 78 3.88 -0.45 -3.56
CA ILE A 78 5.29 -0.53 -3.94
C ILE A 78 6.22 -0.06 -2.81
N LEU A 79 5.84 0.99 -2.07
CA LEU A 79 6.60 1.45 -0.91
C LEU A 79 6.63 0.38 0.20
N SER A 80 5.50 -0.30 0.42
CA SER A 80 5.41 -1.42 1.35
C SER A 80 6.31 -2.58 0.92
N ALA A 81 6.27 -2.98 -0.37
CA ALA A 81 7.12 -4.01 -0.93
C ALA A 81 8.61 -3.72 -0.72
N LEU A 82 9.07 -2.53 -1.11
CA LEU A 82 10.47 -2.11 -0.95
C LEU A 82 10.89 -2.06 0.53
N THR A 83 9.98 -1.63 1.42
CA THR A 83 10.22 -1.62 2.86
C THR A 83 10.33 -3.04 3.41
N GLY A 84 9.39 -3.92 3.10
CA GLY A 84 9.38 -5.31 3.56
C GLY A 84 10.56 -6.14 3.05
N MET A 85 11.06 -5.82 1.85
CA MET A 85 12.26 -6.43 1.27
C MET A 85 13.56 -5.77 1.76
N GLY A 86 13.49 -4.68 2.52
CA GLY A 86 14.67 -4.01 3.06
C GLY A 86 15.43 -3.16 2.04
N VAL A 87 14.79 -2.67 0.97
CA VAL A 87 15.41 -1.80 -0.04
C VAL A 87 15.49 -0.37 0.46
N ASP A 88 16.69 0.18 0.54
CA ASP A 88 16.93 1.57 0.97
C ASP A 88 16.76 2.54 -0.18
N ASN A 89 17.30 2.23 -1.36
CA ASN A 89 17.45 3.14 -2.47
C ASN A 89 16.88 2.54 -3.77
N ALA A 90 15.94 3.24 -4.40
CA ALA A 90 15.40 2.88 -5.71
C ALA A 90 14.91 4.10 -6.47
N LEU A 91 15.10 4.10 -7.81
CA LEU A 91 14.41 4.99 -8.73
C LEU A 91 13.25 4.24 -9.37
N ILE A 92 12.08 4.86 -9.41
CA ILE A 92 10.88 4.28 -9.99
C ILE A 92 10.44 5.14 -11.17
N GLU A 93 10.83 4.71 -12.37
CA GLU A 93 10.44 5.34 -13.62
C GLU A 93 9.00 4.93 -13.97
N ILE A 94 8.13 5.89 -14.25
CA ILE A 94 6.72 5.63 -14.60
C ILE A 94 6.24 6.64 -15.65
N ASP A 95 5.47 6.14 -16.63
CA ASP A 95 4.94 6.92 -17.76
C ASP A 95 3.49 7.40 -17.56
N ASN A 96 2.96 7.32 -16.34
CA ASN A 96 1.60 7.78 -16.00
C ASN A 96 1.52 8.24 -14.54
N ILE A 97 0.36 8.82 -14.18
CA ILE A 97 0.12 9.40 -12.84
C ILE A 97 -0.15 8.37 -11.76
N GLU A 98 -0.41 7.12 -12.10
CA GLU A 98 -0.80 6.09 -11.13
C GLU A 98 0.01 4.81 -11.32
N VAL A 99 0.50 4.27 -10.22
CA VAL A 99 1.18 2.98 -10.16
C VAL A 99 0.24 1.85 -10.59
N PRO A 100 0.67 0.88 -11.43
CA PRO A 100 -0.14 -0.27 -11.78
C PRO A 100 -0.61 -1.03 -10.55
N ILE A 101 -1.92 -1.34 -10.47
CA ILE A 101 -2.49 -2.05 -9.31
C ILE A 101 -2.06 -3.51 -9.24
N LEU A 102 -1.73 -4.10 -10.39
CA LEU A 102 -1.36 -5.51 -10.54
C LEU A 102 -2.44 -6.44 -9.95
N ASP A 103 -2.09 -7.32 -9.01
CA ASP A 103 -3.02 -8.23 -8.31
C ASP A 103 -3.64 -7.62 -7.03
N GLY A 104 -3.44 -6.32 -6.79
CA GLY A 104 -3.93 -5.62 -5.62
C GLY A 104 -3.11 -5.84 -4.34
N SER A 105 -1.96 -6.51 -4.43
CA SER A 105 -1.02 -6.73 -3.32
C SER A 105 0.39 -6.25 -3.65
N ALA A 106 1.35 -6.47 -2.75
CA ALA A 106 2.78 -6.26 -3.00
C ALA A 106 3.47 -7.50 -3.62
N LYS A 107 2.75 -8.62 -3.75
CA LYS A 107 3.31 -9.91 -4.21
C LYS A 107 4.02 -9.84 -5.56
N PRO A 108 3.46 -9.19 -6.62
CA PRO A 108 4.14 -9.15 -7.91
C PRO A 108 5.52 -8.49 -7.86
N TYR A 109 5.70 -7.46 -7.01
CA TYR A 109 7.00 -6.83 -6.79
C TYR A 109 7.97 -7.77 -6.08
N ILE A 110 7.47 -8.49 -5.05
CA ILE A 110 8.26 -9.46 -4.28
C ILE A 110 8.71 -10.61 -5.18
N ASP A 111 7.80 -11.21 -5.93
CA ASP A 111 8.10 -12.35 -6.82
C ASP A 111 9.16 -11.99 -7.88
N ALA A 112 9.08 -10.78 -8.43
CA ALA A 112 10.02 -10.35 -9.46
C ALA A 112 11.42 -10.02 -8.90
N ILE A 113 11.50 -9.47 -7.68
CA ILE A 113 12.73 -8.88 -7.14
C ILE A 113 13.44 -9.85 -6.19
N TRP A 114 12.71 -10.59 -5.36
CA TRP A 114 13.26 -11.38 -4.27
C TRP A 114 14.21 -12.48 -4.73
N ALA A 115 13.87 -13.14 -5.85
CA ALA A 115 14.65 -14.26 -6.38
C ALA A 115 16.09 -13.89 -6.79
N ASP A 116 16.31 -12.65 -7.22
CA ASP A 116 17.63 -12.15 -7.62
C ASP A 116 18.46 -11.68 -6.41
N GLY A 117 17.80 -11.41 -5.27
CA GLY A 117 18.42 -10.80 -4.10
C GLY A 117 18.75 -9.32 -4.31
N PHE A 118 19.55 -8.76 -3.42
CA PHE A 118 19.84 -7.33 -3.34
C PHE A 118 21.34 -7.05 -3.45
N GLU A 119 21.68 -5.83 -3.86
CA GLU A 119 23.04 -5.33 -3.87
C GLU A 119 23.30 -4.53 -2.60
N LEU A 120 24.29 -4.96 -1.82
CA LEU A 120 24.75 -4.22 -0.63
C LEU A 120 25.58 -3.02 -1.09
N GLN A 121 25.35 -1.90 -0.42
CA GLN A 121 26.04 -0.63 -0.68
C GLN A 121 27.00 -0.29 0.47
N ASP A 122 27.96 0.57 0.23
CA ASP A 122 29.07 0.84 1.17
C ASP A 122 28.69 1.75 2.35
N GLU A 123 27.44 2.27 2.37
CA GLU A 123 26.98 3.17 3.43
C GLU A 123 26.10 2.44 4.46
N PRO A 124 26.26 2.70 5.76
CA PRO A 124 25.40 2.17 6.80
C PRO A 124 23.93 2.59 6.60
N ARG A 125 23.00 1.67 6.87
CA ARG A 125 21.56 1.99 6.90
C ARG A 125 21.26 3.00 7.99
N LYS A 126 20.56 4.07 7.62
CA LYS A 126 20.07 5.08 8.53
C LYS A 126 18.65 4.72 8.99
N TYR A 127 18.54 4.29 10.24
CA TYR A 127 17.23 4.08 10.84
C TYR A 127 16.67 5.40 11.38
N ILE A 128 15.39 5.60 11.15
CA ILE A 128 14.64 6.69 11.76
C ILE A 128 14.30 6.27 13.18
N LYS A 129 14.88 6.98 14.14
CA LYS A 129 14.61 6.85 15.56
C LYS A 129 13.90 8.11 16.04
N ILE A 130 12.70 7.96 16.57
CA ILE A 130 11.97 9.07 17.17
C ILE A 130 12.42 9.28 18.63
N LYS A 131 12.39 10.51 19.09
CA LYS A 131 12.77 10.88 20.45
C LYS A 131 11.58 10.85 21.39
N GLU A 132 10.44 11.28 20.89
CA GLU A 132 9.19 11.41 21.63
C GLU A 132 8.08 10.66 20.90
N ALA A 133 7.12 10.12 21.63
CA ALA A 133 5.98 9.47 21.04
C ALA A 133 5.18 10.46 20.16
N VAL A 134 4.77 9.97 19.00
CA VAL A 134 3.83 10.65 18.10
C VAL A 134 2.47 9.98 18.26
N GLU A 135 1.43 10.75 18.50
CA GLU A 135 0.06 10.29 18.49
C GLU A 135 -0.77 11.18 17.56
N VAL A 136 -1.48 10.57 16.64
CA VAL A 136 -2.42 11.26 15.76
C VAL A 136 -3.77 10.61 15.94
N VAL A 137 -4.80 11.43 16.19
CA VAL A 137 -6.19 10.99 16.39
C VAL A 137 -7.07 11.71 15.39
N ASN A 138 -7.99 10.97 14.77
CA ASN A 138 -9.12 11.52 14.04
C ASN A 138 -10.39 11.14 14.79
N GLU A 139 -10.94 12.09 15.55
CA GLU A 139 -12.11 11.87 16.41
C GLU A 139 -13.38 11.57 15.64
N GLU A 140 -13.53 12.09 14.40
CA GLU A 140 -14.74 11.91 13.59
C GLU A 140 -14.99 10.44 13.23
N VAL A 141 -13.92 9.69 12.93
CA VAL A 141 -13.98 8.29 12.55
C VAL A 141 -13.42 7.36 13.64
N GLY A 142 -12.90 7.92 14.72
CA GLY A 142 -12.32 7.18 15.82
C GLY A 142 -11.04 6.44 15.43
N SER A 143 -10.24 7.00 14.50
CA SER A 143 -8.98 6.40 14.11
C SER A 143 -7.80 6.98 14.90
N ILE A 144 -6.83 6.12 15.20
CA ILE A 144 -5.65 6.44 15.98
C ILE A 144 -4.41 5.81 15.35
N VAL A 145 -3.31 6.57 15.27
CA VAL A 145 -1.97 6.05 14.99
C VAL A 145 -1.02 6.58 16.05
N ARG A 146 -0.37 5.68 16.76
CA ARG A 146 0.63 5.97 17.78
C ARG A 146 1.96 5.34 17.41
N ILE A 147 3.02 6.14 17.48
CA ILE A 147 4.39 5.72 17.16
C ILE A 147 5.24 6.04 18.39
N GLU A 148 5.83 5.02 19.00
CA GLU A 148 6.60 5.12 20.25
C GLU A 148 8.06 4.73 19.99
N PRO A 149 9.04 5.38 20.68
CA PRO A 149 10.43 4.97 20.60
C PRO A 149 10.61 3.49 20.94
N ALA A 150 11.39 2.77 20.13
CA ALA A 150 11.73 1.37 20.39
C ALA A 150 13.09 1.03 19.75
N GLU A 151 13.77 -0.01 20.25
CA GLU A 151 15.03 -0.49 19.67
C GLU A 151 14.83 -1.36 18.44
N GLU A 152 13.66 -1.99 18.30
CA GLU A 152 13.26 -2.75 17.14
C GLU A 152 11.94 -2.22 16.59
N PHE A 153 11.66 -2.49 15.32
CA PHE A 153 10.37 -2.12 14.75
C PHE A 153 9.28 -3.12 15.16
N SER A 154 8.09 -2.61 15.39
CA SER A 154 6.88 -3.42 15.46
C SER A 154 5.69 -2.61 14.98
N TYR A 155 4.81 -3.25 14.22
CA TYR A 155 3.56 -2.68 13.73
C TYR A 155 2.42 -3.57 14.19
N ASP A 156 1.42 -2.98 14.80
CA ASP A 156 0.20 -3.65 15.26
C ASP A 156 -1.00 -2.84 14.80
N ILE A 157 -1.85 -3.44 14.00
CA ILE A 157 -3.05 -2.78 13.47
C ILE A 157 -4.32 -3.52 13.86
N LYS A 158 -5.29 -2.77 14.37
CA LYS A 158 -6.65 -3.22 14.60
C LYS A 158 -7.58 -2.56 13.58
N VAL A 159 -8.31 -3.38 12.86
CA VAL A 159 -9.26 -2.97 11.82
C VAL A 159 -10.67 -3.25 12.28
N ASP A 160 -11.51 -2.24 12.23
CA ASP A 160 -12.93 -2.33 12.56
C ASP A 160 -13.73 -1.37 11.66
N PHE A 161 -14.43 -1.93 10.69
CA PHE A 161 -15.29 -1.20 9.75
C PHE A 161 -16.77 -1.23 10.17
N ASN A 162 -17.07 -1.69 11.39
CA ASN A 162 -18.43 -1.99 11.82
C ASN A 162 -19.14 -2.98 10.87
N SER A 163 -18.39 -3.88 10.27
CA SER A 163 -18.83 -4.90 9.32
C SER A 163 -19.10 -6.21 10.03
N ARG A 164 -20.25 -6.83 9.74
CA ARG A 164 -20.57 -8.17 10.27
C ARG A 164 -19.76 -9.27 9.58
N VAL A 165 -19.37 -9.04 8.33
CA VAL A 165 -18.56 -9.97 7.53
C VAL A 165 -17.11 -9.95 7.97
N LEU A 166 -16.51 -8.76 8.09
CA LEU A 166 -15.12 -8.63 8.53
C LEU A 166 -14.94 -8.85 10.03
N GLY A 167 -15.90 -8.38 10.84
CA GLY A 167 -15.71 -8.26 12.28
C GLY A 167 -14.52 -7.34 12.62
N VAL A 168 -13.97 -7.52 13.81
CA VAL A 168 -12.74 -6.88 14.24
C VAL A 168 -11.57 -7.78 13.90
N GLN A 169 -10.60 -7.28 13.14
CA GLN A 169 -9.43 -8.04 12.72
C GLN A 169 -8.15 -7.37 13.21
N HIS A 170 -7.11 -8.18 13.44
CA HIS A 170 -5.78 -7.75 13.83
C HIS A 170 -4.72 -8.29 12.88
N ALA A 171 -3.66 -7.52 12.68
CA ALA A 171 -2.46 -7.95 12.00
C ALA A 171 -1.23 -7.30 12.63
N VAL A 172 -0.12 -8.05 12.69
CA VAL A 172 1.16 -7.59 13.25
C VAL A 172 2.30 -7.84 12.29
N TRP A 173 3.29 -6.96 12.31
CA TRP A 173 4.56 -7.15 11.64
C TRP A 173 5.72 -6.73 12.55
N ASN A 174 6.65 -7.64 12.76
CA ASN A 174 7.85 -7.46 13.56
C ASN A 174 8.95 -8.38 13.00
N PRO A 175 10.19 -8.40 13.54
CA PRO A 175 11.26 -9.21 13.01
C PRO A 175 11.01 -10.73 12.92
N SER A 176 10.00 -11.27 13.62
CA SER A 176 9.63 -12.69 13.56
C SER A 176 8.64 -13.03 12.45
N VAL A 177 8.04 -12.03 11.79
CA VAL A 177 7.04 -12.20 10.74
C VAL A 177 7.67 -11.99 9.37
N VAL A 178 7.60 -13.00 8.52
CA VAL A 178 8.16 -12.94 7.15
C VAL A 178 7.23 -12.11 6.26
N TYR A 179 7.61 -10.86 6.00
CA TYR A 179 6.80 -9.91 5.24
C TYR A 179 6.32 -10.47 3.89
N ALA A 180 7.24 -11.12 3.15
CA ALA A 180 6.96 -11.64 1.82
C ALA A 180 5.88 -12.74 1.80
N GLU A 181 5.75 -13.49 2.89
CA GLU A 181 4.83 -14.63 2.98
C GLU A 181 3.51 -14.26 3.66
N GLU A 182 3.54 -13.31 4.60
CA GLU A 182 2.39 -13.05 5.47
C GLU A 182 1.70 -11.70 5.24
N ILE A 183 2.43 -10.69 4.79
CA ILE A 183 1.88 -9.33 4.63
C ILE A 183 1.85 -8.93 3.15
N GLY A 184 2.98 -9.03 2.46
CA GLY A 184 3.13 -8.55 1.09
C GLY A 184 2.22 -9.23 0.07
N VAL A 185 1.71 -10.41 0.40
CA VAL A 185 0.78 -11.17 -0.44
C VAL A 185 -0.69 -10.76 -0.25
N CYS A 186 -1.03 -9.91 0.71
CA CYS A 186 -2.42 -9.58 1.04
C CYS A 186 -2.98 -8.52 0.11
N ARG A 187 -4.15 -8.79 -0.46
CA ARG A 187 -4.79 -7.96 -1.50
C ARG A 187 -5.69 -6.90 -0.89
N THR A 188 -5.84 -5.81 -1.63
CA THR A 188 -6.81 -4.76 -1.34
C THR A 188 -8.24 -5.28 -1.36
N PHE A 189 -9.15 -4.55 -0.74
CA PHE A 189 -10.55 -4.92 -0.62
C PHE A 189 -11.47 -3.72 -0.78
N VAL A 190 -12.73 -4.02 -1.11
CA VAL A 190 -13.79 -3.04 -1.26
C VAL A 190 -15.12 -3.62 -0.80
N PHE A 191 -16.01 -2.79 -0.25
CA PHE A 191 -17.38 -3.22 0.03
C PHE A 191 -18.23 -3.17 -1.24
N PHE A 192 -19.05 -4.20 -1.45
CA PHE A 192 -19.91 -4.30 -2.64
C PHE A 192 -20.79 -3.06 -2.84
N HIS A 193 -21.37 -2.53 -1.78
CA HIS A 193 -22.24 -1.34 -1.84
C HIS A 193 -21.49 -0.06 -2.23
N GLU A 194 -20.16 -0.02 -2.11
CA GLU A 194 -19.35 1.11 -2.55
C GLU A 194 -18.99 1.03 -4.04
N ILE A 195 -18.95 -0.17 -4.64
CA ILE A 195 -18.47 -0.36 -6.02
C ILE A 195 -19.30 0.47 -7.01
N GLU A 196 -20.63 0.42 -6.90
CA GLU A 196 -21.51 1.16 -7.80
C GLU A 196 -21.31 2.67 -7.66
N PHE A 197 -21.18 3.16 -6.44
CA PHE A 197 -20.88 4.57 -6.16
C PHE A 197 -19.52 4.97 -6.74
N LEU A 198 -18.49 4.17 -6.50
CA LEU A 198 -17.12 4.41 -6.99
C LEU A 198 -17.07 4.46 -8.50
N PHE A 199 -17.71 3.49 -9.15
CA PHE A 199 -17.77 3.42 -10.60
C PHE A 199 -18.50 4.62 -11.21
N ASN A 200 -19.66 5.00 -10.66
CA ASN A 200 -20.45 6.15 -11.12
C ASN A 200 -19.72 7.48 -10.94
N ASN A 201 -18.80 7.57 -9.97
CA ASN A 201 -17.96 8.76 -9.75
C ASN A 201 -16.62 8.70 -10.49
N GLY A 202 -16.45 7.73 -11.41
CA GLY A 202 -15.23 7.61 -12.22
C GLY A 202 -13.99 7.18 -11.45
N LEU A 203 -14.17 6.58 -10.27
CA LEU A 203 -13.13 5.93 -9.47
C LEU A 203 -13.12 4.42 -9.75
N VAL A 204 -12.00 3.76 -9.40
CA VAL A 204 -11.84 2.29 -9.54
C VAL A 204 -12.07 1.79 -10.98
N LYS A 205 -11.71 2.63 -11.97
CA LYS A 205 -11.82 2.27 -13.41
C LYS A 205 -10.91 1.13 -13.84
N GLY A 206 -9.87 0.84 -13.07
CA GLY A 206 -8.96 -0.28 -13.23
C GLY A 206 -9.23 -1.43 -12.26
N GLY A 207 -10.29 -1.34 -11.46
CA GLY A 207 -10.76 -2.45 -10.64
C GLY A 207 -11.13 -3.63 -11.50
N ASP A 208 -10.61 -4.80 -11.17
CA ASP A 208 -10.89 -6.06 -11.82
C ASP A 208 -11.12 -7.11 -10.74
N VAL A 209 -11.69 -8.23 -11.13
CA VAL A 209 -12.00 -9.33 -10.21
C VAL A 209 -10.80 -9.97 -9.58
N ASP A 210 -9.64 -9.81 -10.19
CA ASP A 210 -8.40 -10.42 -9.73
C ASP A 210 -7.60 -9.52 -8.79
N ASN A 211 -7.98 -8.24 -8.65
CA ASN A 211 -7.16 -7.27 -7.92
C ASN A 211 -7.78 -6.70 -6.64
N ALA A 212 -9.00 -7.12 -6.27
CA ALA A 212 -9.62 -6.71 -5.02
C ALA A 212 -10.55 -7.78 -4.44
N ILE A 213 -10.50 -7.95 -3.13
CA ILE A 213 -11.47 -8.77 -2.38
C ILE A 213 -12.75 -7.95 -2.25
N VAL A 214 -13.91 -8.52 -2.60
CA VAL A 214 -15.21 -7.85 -2.49
C VAL A 214 -16.00 -8.41 -1.30
N ILE A 215 -16.39 -7.51 -0.39
CA ILE A 215 -17.11 -7.82 0.84
C ILE A 215 -18.59 -7.46 0.64
N VAL A 216 -19.48 -8.42 0.85
CA VAL A 216 -20.93 -8.28 0.68
C VAL A 216 -21.61 -8.21 2.04
N GLU A 217 -21.77 -6.99 2.56
CA GLU A 217 -22.29 -6.73 3.91
C GLU A 217 -23.82 -6.87 3.99
N HIS A 218 -24.52 -6.62 2.91
CA HIS A 218 -25.98 -6.63 2.82
C HIS A 218 -26.46 -7.62 1.77
N PRO A 219 -27.67 -8.17 1.91
CA PRO A 219 -28.27 -9.00 0.86
C PRO A 219 -28.26 -8.27 -0.49
N VAL A 220 -27.84 -8.97 -1.51
CA VAL A 220 -27.79 -8.47 -2.89
C VAL A 220 -28.76 -9.28 -3.76
N THR A 221 -29.34 -8.63 -4.76
CA THR A 221 -30.24 -9.27 -5.70
C THR A 221 -29.46 -9.97 -6.82
N GLU A 222 -30.06 -10.95 -7.44
CA GLU A 222 -29.48 -11.61 -8.63
C GLU A 222 -29.16 -10.61 -9.74
N GLN A 223 -29.99 -9.58 -9.91
CA GLN A 223 -29.77 -8.51 -10.88
C GLN A 223 -28.51 -7.69 -10.58
N GLN A 224 -28.23 -7.39 -9.31
CA GLN A 224 -27.01 -6.69 -8.92
C GLN A 224 -25.77 -7.54 -9.17
N ILE A 225 -25.84 -8.85 -8.89
CA ILE A 225 -24.75 -9.78 -9.16
C ILE A 225 -24.52 -9.92 -10.68
N SER A 226 -25.62 -10.06 -11.48
CA SER A 226 -25.52 -10.14 -12.94
C SER A 226 -24.87 -8.88 -13.53
N ARG A 227 -25.29 -7.70 -13.07
CA ARG A 227 -24.67 -6.43 -13.49
C ARG A 227 -23.18 -6.37 -13.16
N MET A 228 -22.79 -6.88 -12.00
CA MET A 228 -21.38 -6.95 -11.61
C MET A 228 -20.62 -7.95 -12.50
N SER A 229 -21.22 -9.11 -12.80
CA SER A 229 -20.65 -10.10 -13.72
C SER A 229 -20.44 -9.53 -15.13
N GLU A 230 -21.41 -8.75 -15.63
CA GLU A 230 -21.30 -8.05 -16.92
C GLU A 230 -20.19 -6.97 -16.88
N LEU A 231 -20.15 -6.17 -15.80
CA LEU A 231 -19.18 -5.09 -15.64
C LEU A 231 -17.74 -5.59 -15.68
N PHE A 232 -17.49 -6.72 -15.04
CA PHE A 232 -16.16 -7.35 -14.96
C PHE A 232 -15.94 -8.47 -15.99
N ASN A 233 -16.91 -8.71 -16.87
CA ASN A 233 -16.86 -9.75 -17.90
C ASN A 233 -16.56 -11.15 -17.34
N ILE A 234 -17.19 -11.51 -16.20
CA ILE A 234 -17.02 -12.82 -15.56
C ILE A 234 -18.32 -13.59 -15.60
N PRO A 235 -18.30 -14.84 -16.03
CA PRO A 235 -19.45 -15.71 -15.88
C PRO A 235 -19.64 -16.13 -14.43
N ALA A 236 -20.86 -15.98 -13.91
CA ALA A 236 -21.33 -16.58 -12.66
C ALA A 236 -20.60 -16.16 -11.36
N LEU A 237 -20.68 -14.88 -11.00
CA LEU A 237 -20.41 -14.45 -9.64
C LEU A 237 -21.50 -14.91 -8.67
N SER A 238 -21.12 -15.20 -7.44
CA SER A 238 -22.04 -15.51 -6.34
C SER A 238 -21.51 -14.95 -5.03
N VAL A 239 -22.40 -14.80 -4.07
CA VAL A 239 -21.99 -14.46 -2.69
C VAL A 239 -21.76 -15.76 -1.94
N ARG A 240 -20.61 -15.89 -1.31
CA ARG A 240 -20.24 -17.05 -0.49
C ARG A 240 -20.95 -16.98 0.87
N GLU A 241 -21.03 -18.10 1.56
CA GLU A 241 -21.63 -18.19 2.90
C GLU A 241 -20.93 -17.30 3.95
N ASP A 242 -19.61 -17.06 3.76
CA ASP A 242 -18.81 -16.19 4.62
C ASP A 242 -18.94 -14.69 4.28
N GLY A 243 -19.83 -14.31 3.35
CA GLY A 243 -20.13 -12.92 3.00
C GLY A 243 -19.16 -12.28 2.00
N TYR A 244 -18.26 -13.04 1.41
CA TYR A 244 -17.39 -12.55 0.33
C TYR A 244 -17.95 -12.91 -1.04
N LEU A 245 -17.64 -12.08 -2.04
CA LEU A 245 -17.94 -12.43 -3.43
C LEU A 245 -17.04 -13.58 -3.89
N SER A 246 -17.54 -14.43 -4.79
CA SER A 246 -16.81 -15.62 -5.25
C SER A 246 -15.67 -15.34 -6.23
N ASN A 247 -15.37 -14.05 -6.49
CA ASN A 247 -14.28 -13.63 -7.37
C ASN A 247 -12.90 -14.09 -6.92
N LEU A 248 -12.64 -14.10 -5.61
CA LEU A 248 -11.37 -14.50 -5.04
C LEU A 248 -11.57 -15.40 -3.79
N GLN A 249 -10.59 -16.27 -3.53
CA GLN A 249 -10.45 -16.94 -2.25
C GLN A 249 -9.48 -16.15 -1.37
N LEU A 250 -9.81 -16.00 -0.08
CA LEU A 250 -8.91 -15.36 0.89
C LEU A 250 -7.63 -16.17 1.05
N ARG A 251 -6.49 -15.49 1.07
CA ARG A 251 -5.17 -16.07 1.37
C ARG A 251 -5.00 -16.30 2.88
N PHE A 252 -5.65 -15.45 3.69
CA PHE A 252 -5.72 -15.57 5.16
C PHE A 252 -7.11 -15.19 5.66
N PRO A 253 -7.57 -15.76 6.78
CA PRO A 253 -8.86 -15.35 7.37
C PRO A 253 -8.94 -13.86 7.71
N ASN A 254 -7.80 -13.24 8.01
CA ASN A 254 -7.64 -11.82 8.32
C ASN A 254 -6.90 -11.06 7.20
N GLU A 255 -7.06 -11.45 5.93
CA GLU A 255 -6.34 -10.85 4.80
C GLU A 255 -6.58 -9.33 4.71
N CYS A 256 -7.79 -8.86 4.99
CA CYS A 256 -8.12 -7.44 4.95
C CYS A 256 -7.33 -6.62 5.98
N SER A 257 -7.15 -7.11 7.21
CA SER A 257 -6.31 -6.40 8.20
C SER A 257 -4.83 -6.46 7.86
N ARG A 258 -4.35 -7.57 7.30
CA ARG A 258 -2.97 -7.70 6.80
C ARG A 258 -2.72 -6.73 5.64
N HIS A 259 -3.70 -6.53 4.75
CA HIS A 259 -3.60 -5.52 3.72
C HIS A 259 -3.56 -4.09 4.30
N LYS A 260 -4.40 -3.77 5.29
CA LYS A 260 -4.31 -2.48 5.98
C LYS A 260 -2.97 -2.27 6.69
N LEU A 261 -2.33 -3.35 7.15
CA LEU A 261 -0.97 -3.32 7.66
C LEU A 261 0.05 -3.06 6.54
N LEU A 262 -0.13 -3.67 5.37
CA LEU A 262 0.67 -3.39 4.17
C LEU A 262 0.61 -1.90 3.81
N ASP A 263 -0.59 -1.31 3.77
CA ASP A 263 -0.81 0.12 3.54
C ASP A 263 -0.07 0.99 4.57
N LEU A 264 -0.21 0.66 5.86
CA LEU A 264 0.46 1.39 6.95
C LEU A 264 1.98 1.37 6.82
N ILE A 265 2.56 0.22 6.46
CA ILE A 265 4.01 0.07 6.23
C ILE A 265 4.45 0.96 5.06
N GLY A 266 3.70 0.96 3.95
CA GLY A 266 3.98 1.77 2.77
C GLY A 266 3.87 3.27 3.06
N ASP A 267 2.81 3.70 3.71
CA ASP A 267 2.59 5.10 4.07
C ASP A 267 3.64 5.62 5.06
N LEU A 268 4.05 4.79 6.04
CA LEU A 268 5.10 5.19 6.99
C LEU A 268 6.50 5.13 6.38
N ARG A 269 6.70 4.50 5.20
CA ARG A 269 7.96 4.64 4.46
C ARG A 269 8.22 6.10 4.06
N LEU A 270 7.18 6.90 3.93
CA LEU A 270 7.26 8.35 3.68
C LEU A 270 7.95 9.13 4.80
N CYS A 271 8.26 8.51 5.93
CA CYS A 271 9.22 9.06 6.90
C CYS A 271 10.63 9.25 6.31
N GLY A 272 10.93 8.63 5.16
CA GLY A 272 12.20 8.75 4.45
C GLY A 272 13.20 7.64 4.78
N GLY A 273 12.79 6.58 5.49
CA GLY A 273 13.65 5.47 5.86
C GLY A 273 12.92 4.40 6.66
N PHE A 274 13.69 3.48 7.23
CA PHE A 274 13.16 2.43 8.10
C PHE A 274 12.98 2.93 9.53
N LEU A 275 11.77 2.80 10.07
CA LEU A 275 11.50 3.17 11.47
C LEU A 275 12.03 2.11 12.43
N LYS A 276 12.73 2.54 13.48
CA LYS A 276 12.91 1.79 14.72
C LYS A 276 11.94 2.34 15.76
N ALA A 277 10.73 1.84 15.74
CA ALA A 277 9.65 2.33 16.58
C ALA A 277 8.58 1.24 16.76
N LYS A 278 7.81 1.34 17.83
CA LYS A 278 6.58 0.60 18.01
C LYS A 278 5.43 1.42 17.43
N VAL A 279 4.76 0.87 16.43
CA VAL A 279 3.59 1.48 15.77
C VAL A 279 2.34 0.72 16.17
N THR A 280 1.36 1.44 16.72
CA THR A 280 0.02 0.90 17.01
C THR A 280 -1.01 1.71 16.23
N ALA A 281 -1.94 1.06 15.56
CA ALA A 281 -2.93 1.73 14.74
C ALA A 281 -4.32 1.10 14.90
N GLU A 282 -5.36 1.92 15.07
CA GLU A 282 -6.75 1.49 15.06
C GLU A 282 -7.52 2.26 14.00
N LYS A 283 -8.34 1.54 13.20
CA LYS A 283 -9.17 2.12 12.12
C LYS A 283 -8.39 3.05 11.19
N ALA A 284 -7.11 2.76 11.00
CA ALA A 284 -6.19 3.62 10.26
C ALA A 284 -6.41 3.53 8.74
N GLY A 285 -6.07 4.61 8.05
CA GLY A 285 -6.07 4.75 6.61
C GLY A 285 -5.05 5.79 6.16
N HIS A 286 -4.91 6.00 4.86
CA HIS A 286 -3.83 6.82 4.28
C HIS A 286 -3.72 8.23 4.88
N GLY A 287 -4.85 8.88 5.17
CA GLY A 287 -4.87 10.23 5.74
C GLY A 287 -4.17 10.32 7.09
N ILE A 288 -4.54 9.43 8.03
CA ILE A 288 -3.93 9.43 9.37
C ILE A 288 -2.51 8.85 9.35
N ASN A 289 -2.24 7.83 8.51
CA ASN A 289 -0.92 7.23 8.35
C ASN A 289 0.10 8.28 7.88
N THR A 290 -0.24 9.01 6.82
CA THR A 290 0.65 10.04 6.26
C THR A 290 0.77 11.26 7.17
N THR A 291 -0.26 11.58 7.97
CA THR A 291 -0.17 12.60 9.01
C THR A 291 0.80 12.19 10.11
N ALA A 292 0.78 10.93 10.52
CA ALA A 292 1.75 10.39 11.47
C ALA A 292 3.18 10.41 10.89
N ALA A 293 3.36 10.05 9.62
CA ALA A 293 4.64 10.17 8.94
C ALA A 293 5.16 11.61 8.91
N LYS A 294 4.30 12.60 8.62
CA LYS A 294 4.65 14.04 8.71
C LYS A 294 5.07 14.45 10.11
N ALA A 295 4.39 13.95 11.14
CA ALA A 295 4.72 14.26 12.54
C ALA A 295 6.07 13.66 12.96
N VAL A 296 6.37 12.43 12.53
CA VAL A 296 7.71 11.82 12.73
C VAL A 296 8.80 12.68 12.08
N ARG A 297 8.60 13.09 10.83
CA ARG A 297 9.59 13.89 10.10
C ARG A 297 9.90 15.25 10.74
N LYS A 298 8.97 15.83 11.47
CA LYS A 298 9.20 17.06 12.22
C LYS A 298 10.17 16.90 13.40
N GLN A 299 10.48 15.67 13.81
CA GLN A 299 11.44 15.37 14.88
C GLN A 299 12.87 15.10 14.35
N LEU A 300 13.02 14.96 13.02
CA LEU A 300 14.31 14.65 12.37
C LEU A 300 15.07 15.92 12.04
#